data_73f7f51538466f4cc4a093977ff87ada
#
_entry.id   73f7f51538466f4cc4a093977ff87ada
#
_cell.length_a   1.000
_cell.length_b   1.000
_cell.length_c   1.000
_cell.angle_alpha   90.00
_cell.angle_beta   90.00
_cell.angle_gamma   90.00
#
_symmetry.space_group_name_H-M   'P 1'
#
loop_
_entity.id
_entity.type
_entity.pdbx_description
1 polymer ?
#
loop_
_entity_poly.entity_id
_entity_poly.type
_entity_poly.pdbx_seq_one_letter_code
_entity_poly.pdbx_strand_id
1 'polypeptide(L)'
;MKEVIFVLLNEFADWEGAFIAACLNQGVMPGSPVPYKVKTLSITKEPVSSIGGFRVLPDYDLKDMPEDYAGLILIGGMSWFSPEAELIVPLVEKAIKDKKVVGGICNASVFLAMHGFLNNVKHTSNTIDYLKQHVGERYTGDSNYVD
;
A
#
# COMPACT_ATOMS: atom_id res chain seq x y z
N MET A 1 -4.40 -3.48 -20.48
CA MET A 1 -4.52 -2.65 -19.27
C MET A 1 -3.41 -3.04 -18.33
N LYS A 2 -2.74 -2.09 -17.72
CA LYS A 2 -1.71 -2.36 -16.69
C LYS A 2 -2.36 -2.60 -15.33
N GLU A 3 -1.83 -3.52 -14.58
CA GLU A 3 -2.32 -3.79 -13.22
C GLU A 3 -1.70 -2.84 -12.20
N VAL A 4 -2.50 -2.41 -11.23
CA VAL A 4 -2.06 -1.75 -10.00
C VAL A 4 -2.40 -2.69 -8.86
N ILE A 5 -1.38 -3.11 -8.12
CA ILE A 5 -1.51 -4.13 -7.09
C ILE A 5 -1.78 -3.48 -5.74
N PHE A 6 -2.88 -3.84 -5.12
CA PHE A 6 -3.23 -3.42 -3.76
C PHE A 6 -2.85 -4.50 -2.77
N VAL A 7 -1.91 -4.21 -1.89
CA VAL A 7 -1.52 -5.13 -0.83
C VAL A 7 -2.48 -4.99 0.33
N LEU A 8 -3.15 -6.08 0.66
CA LEU A 8 -4.12 -6.18 1.74
C LEU A 8 -3.61 -7.17 2.79
N LEU A 9 -3.53 -6.74 4.02
CA LEU A 9 -3.34 -7.61 5.18
C LEU A 9 -4.65 -7.74 5.96
N ASN A 10 -4.75 -8.69 6.88
CA ASN A 10 -5.91 -8.74 7.76
C ASN A 10 -6.13 -7.42 8.50
N GLU A 11 -7.37 -7.09 8.81
CA GLU A 11 -7.75 -5.82 9.41
C GLU A 11 -7.36 -4.61 8.56
N PHE A 12 -7.40 -4.74 7.21
CA PHE A 12 -7.19 -3.60 6.33
C PHE A 12 -8.36 -2.60 6.44
N ALA A 13 -8.06 -1.32 6.22
CA ALA A 13 -9.05 -0.25 6.29
C ALA A 13 -9.86 -0.18 4.98
N ASP A 14 -11.14 -0.48 5.05
CA ASP A 14 -12.05 -0.58 3.91
C ASP A 14 -12.07 0.69 3.05
N TRP A 15 -12.09 1.83 3.70
CA TRP A 15 -12.22 3.14 3.06
C TRP A 15 -10.97 3.61 2.33
N GLU A 16 -9.79 3.13 2.69
CA GLU A 16 -8.54 3.67 2.16
C GLU A 16 -8.27 3.28 0.71
N GLY A 17 -8.60 2.04 0.34
CA GLY A 17 -8.43 1.55 -1.03
C GLY A 17 -9.59 1.87 -1.96
N ALA A 18 -10.79 2.10 -1.44
CA ALA A 18 -12.03 2.11 -2.21
C ALA A 18 -12.05 3.19 -3.30
N PHE A 19 -11.69 4.43 -2.98
CA PHE A 19 -11.70 5.53 -3.95
C PHE A 19 -10.66 5.33 -5.05
N ILE A 20 -9.44 4.96 -4.68
CA ILE A 20 -8.35 4.72 -5.64
C ILE A 20 -8.73 3.54 -6.55
N ALA A 21 -9.28 2.47 -5.99
CA ALA A 21 -9.74 1.31 -6.77
C ALA A 21 -10.82 1.70 -7.78
N ALA A 22 -11.82 2.46 -7.35
CA ALA A 22 -12.89 2.92 -8.22
C ALA A 22 -12.34 3.80 -9.36
N CYS A 23 -11.47 4.77 -9.04
CA CYS A 23 -10.86 5.65 -10.04
C CYS A 23 -9.99 4.90 -11.04
N LEU A 24 -9.20 3.91 -10.59
CA LEU A 24 -8.33 3.13 -11.45
C LEU A 24 -9.09 2.14 -12.34
N ASN A 25 -10.23 1.62 -11.89
CA ASN A 25 -11.02 0.68 -12.65
C ASN A 25 -12.05 1.35 -13.61
N GLN A 26 -12.64 2.48 -13.20
CA GLN A 26 -13.75 3.10 -13.90
C GLN A 26 -13.45 4.52 -14.41
N GLY A 27 -12.36 5.13 -13.94
CA GLY A 27 -12.09 6.55 -14.16
C GLY A 27 -12.82 7.45 -13.15
N VAL A 28 -12.34 8.69 -13.04
CA VAL A 28 -12.95 9.71 -12.18
C VAL A 28 -14.28 10.19 -12.76
N MET A 29 -14.37 10.26 -14.08
CA MET A 29 -15.57 10.64 -14.80
C MET A 29 -16.18 9.42 -15.50
N PRO A 30 -17.49 9.16 -15.35
CA PRO A 30 -18.15 8.05 -16.04
C PRO A 30 -17.90 8.09 -17.55
N GLY A 31 -17.54 6.94 -18.12
CA GLY A 31 -17.27 6.81 -19.56
C GLY A 31 -15.89 7.25 -20.03
N SER A 32 -15.03 7.74 -19.13
CA SER A 32 -13.63 8.01 -19.46
C SER A 32 -12.81 6.73 -19.32
N PRO A 33 -12.23 6.18 -20.40
CA PRO A 33 -11.43 4.97 -20.30
C PRO A 33 -10.16 5.22 -19.50
N VAL A 34 -9.81 4.27 -18.67
CA VAL A 34 -8.54 4.29 -17.90
C VAL A 34 -7.69 3.08 -18.32
N PRO A 35 -6.37 3.23 -18.40
CA PRO A 35 -5.50 2.15 -18.85
C PRO A 35 -5.14 1.17 -17.74
N TYR A 36 -5.75 1.27 -16.58
CA TYR A 36 -5.40 0.51 -15.38
C TYR A 36 -6.50 -0.44 -14.95
N LYS A 37 -6.11 -1.44 -14.15
CA LYS A 37 -6.99 -2.38 -13.48
C LYS A 37 -6.40 -2.69 -12.09
N VAL A 38 -7.22 -2.59 -11.06
CA VAL A 38 -6.81 -2.97 -9.71
C VAL A 38 -6.86 -4.49 -9.56
N LYS A 39 -5.82 -5.02 -8.93
CA LYS A 39 -5.70 -6.39 -8.47
C LYS A 39 -5.27 -6.41 -7.01
N THR A 40 -5.70 -7.39 -6.27
CA THR A 40 -5.38 -7.54 -4.86
C THR A 40 -4.32 -8.60 -4.63
N LEU A 41 -3.45 -8.35 -3.65
CA LEU A 41 -2.41 -9.27 -3.22
C LEU A 41 -2.42 -9.35 -1.69
N SER A 42 -2.19 -10.55 -1.18
CA SER A 42 -1.88 -10.75 0.24
C SER A 42 -0.72 -11.74 0.40
N ILE A 43 -0.35 -12.06 1.63
CA ILE A 43 0.73 -13.00 1.94
C ILE A 43 0.42 -14.40 1.36
N THR A 44 -0.84 -14.80 1.46
CA THR A 44 -1.36 -16.04 0.88
C THR A 44 -2.66 -15.74 0.11
N LYS A 45 -3.18 -16.73 -0.60
CA LYS A 45 -4.50 -16.64 -1.27
C LYS A 45 -5.69 -16.92 -0.35
N GLU A 46 -5.46 -17.10 0.95
CA GLU A 46 -6.56 -17.18 1.90
C GLU A 46 -7.28 -15.83 2.01
N PRO A 47 -8.61 -15.84 2.20
CA PRO A 47 -9.37 -14.61 2.35
C PRO A 47 -8.85 -13.76 3.51
N VAL A 48 -8.66 -12.48 3.28
CA VAL A 48 -8.37 -11.48 4.31
C VAL A 48 -9.63 -10.72 4.68
N SER A 49 -9.74 -10.34 5.94
CA SER A 49 -10.88 -9.58 6.45
C SER A 49 -10.50 -8.14 6.71
N SER A 50 -11.38 -7.20 6.38
CA SER A 50 -11.21 -5.79 6.69
C SER A 50 -11.61 -5.46 8.12
N ILE A 51 -11.35 -4.23 8.55
CA ILE A 51 -11.85 -3.68 9.82
C ILE A 51 -13.39 -3.68 9.86
N GLY A 52 -14.05 -3.39 8.73
CA GLY A 52 -15.50 -3.40 8.60
C GLY A 52 -16.11 -4.79 8.42
N GLY A 53 -15.30 -5.86 8.40
CA GLY A 53 -15.77 -7.23 8.29
C GLY A 53 -15.98 -7.73 6.85
N PHE A 54 -15.61 -6.97 5.84
CA PHE A 54 -15.61 -7.48 4.46
C PHE A 54 -14.50 -8.51 4.27
N ARG A 55 -14.81 -9.55 3.51
CA ARG A 55 -13.85 -10.60 3.16
C ARG A 55 -13.45 -10.47 1.71
N VAL A 56 -12.15 -10.38 1.48
CA VAL A 56 -11.55 -10.29 0.14
C VAL A 56 -10.72 -11.54 -0.11
N LEU A 57 -11.00 -12.21 -1.23
CA LEU A 57 -10.13 -13.25 -1.76
C LEU A 57 -9.07 -12.57 -2.64
N PRO A 58 -7.79 -12.61 -2.27
CA PRO A 58 -6.74 -11.97 -3.05
C PRO A 58 -6.60 -12.59 -4.45
N ASP A 59 -6.37 -11.76 -5.46
CA ASP A 59 -6.05 -12.24 -6.82
C ASP A 59 -4.69 -12.94 -6.86
N TYR A 60 -3.72 -12.44 -6.08
CA TYR A 60 -2.35 -12.91 -6.02
C TYR A 60 -1.88 -13.15 -4.58
N ASP A 61 -0.85 -13.96 -4.45
CA ASP A 61 -0.02 -14.05 -3.25
C ASP A 61 1.44 -13.69 -3.58
N LEU A 62 2.32 -13.82 -2.58
CA LEU A 62 3.74 -13.50 -2.74
C LEU A 62 4.47 -14.42 -3.74
N LYS A 63 3.88 -15.57 -4.10
CA LYS A 63 4.52 -16.57 -4.96
C LYS A 63 4.16 -16.39 -6.44
N ASP A 64 2.97 -15.84 -6.72
CA ASP A 64 2.44 -15.76 -8.08
C ASP A 64 2.13 -14.33 -8.54
N MET A 65 2.66 -13.34 -7.83
CA MET A 65 2.56 -11.94 -8.24
C MET A 65 3.15 -11.75 -9.64
N PRO A 66 2.45 -11.03 -10.55
CA PRO A 66 2.96 -10.77 -11.89
C PRO A 66 4.19 -9.85 -11.85
N GLU A 67 5.10 -10.03 -12.82
CA GLU A 67 6.27 -9.14 -12.95
C GLU A 67 5.91 -7.80 -13.61
N ASP A 68 4.94 -7.82 -14.53
CA ASP A 68 4.49 -6.61 -15.25
C ASP A 68 3.26 -5.98 -14.60
N TYR A 69 3.51 -5.01 -13.71
CA TYR A 69 2.49 -4.18 -13.09
C TYR A 69 2.95 -2.72 -13.06
N ALA A 70 2.01 -1.79 -12.94
CA ALA A 70 2.31 -0.35 -12.96
C ALA A 70 2.69 0.21 -11.60
N GLY A 71 2.07 -0.30 -10.54
CA GLY A 71 2.30 0.22 -9.18
C GLY A 71 1.86 -0.75 -8.10
N LEU A 72 2.40 -0.53 -6.91
CA LEU A 72 2.15 -1.27 -5.68
C LEU A 72 1.62 -0.31 -4.63
N ILE A 73 0.40 -0.51 -4.17
CA ILE A 73 -0.24 0.35 -3.16
C ILE A 73 -0.52 -0.49 -1.92
N LEU A 74 0.12 -0.13 -0.83
CA LEU A 74 -0.07 -0.76 0.47
C LEU A 74 -1.25 -0.08 1.16
N ILE A 75 -2.34 -0.83 1.32
CA ILE A 75 -3.54 -0.35 2.00
C ILE A 75 -3.32 -0.44 3.51
N GLY A 76 -3.60 0.62 4.23
CA GLY A 76 -3.43 0.66 5.67
C GLY A 76 -4.35 -0.30 6.42
N GLY A 77 -4.17 -0.37 7.71
CA GLY A 77 -4.89 -1.29 8.59
C GLY A 77 -4.08 -1.58 9.84
N MET A 78 -4.53 -2.54 10.63
CA MET A 78 -3.95 -2.81 11.94
C MET A 78 -2.76 -3.77 11.89
N SER A 79 -2.66 -4.62 10.86
CA SER A 79 -1.67 -5.70 10.79
C SER A 79 -0.29 -5.28 10.27
N TRP A 80 -0.06 -4.01 9.94
CA TRP A 80 1.24 -3.54 9.42
C TRP A 80 2.39 -3.58 10.43
N PHE A 81 2.10 -3.76 11.72
CA PHE A 81 3.10 -3.93 12.78
C PHE A 81 3.23 -5.39 13.24
N SER A 82 2.56 -6.32 12.56
CA SER A 82 2.68 -7.74 12.86
C SER A 82 3.95 -8.34 12.23
N PRO A 83 4.47 -9.45 12.79
CA PRO A 83 5.60 -10.15 12.17
C PRO A 83 5.34 -10.61 10.74
N GLU A 84 4.09 -10.86 10.38
CA GLU A 84 3.70 -11.28 9.03
C GLU A 84 3.90 -10.16 8.00
N ALA A 85 3.77 -8.89 8.39
CA ALA A 85 4.00 -7.76 7.49
C ALA A 85 5.45 -7.72 6.97
N GLU A 86 6.42 -8.27 7.71
CA GLU A 86 7.81 -8.36 7.29
C GLU A 86 7.99 -9.13 5.97
N LEU A 87 7.07 -10.04 5.66
CA LEU A 87 7.08 -10.79 4.41
C LEU A 87 6.81 -9.90 3.17
N ILE A 88 6.30 -8.69 3.38
CA ILE A 88 6.04 -7.70 2.32
C ILE A 88 7.30 -6.89 1.98
N VAL A 89 8.29 -6.83 2.87
CA VAL A 89 9.52 -6.04 2.66
C VAL A 89 10.22 -6.37 1.34
N PRO A 90 10.52 -7.64 1.00
CA PRO A 90 11.18 -7.96 -0.26
C PRO A 90 10.38 -7.54 -1.50
N LEU A 91 9.05 -7.56 -1.41
CA LEU A 91 8.16 -7.11 -2.49
C LEU A 91 8.30 -5.61 -2.73
N VAL A 92 8.34 -4.81 -1.66
CA VAL A 92 8.54 -3.36 -1.74
C VAL A 92 9.93 -3.03 -2.30
N GLU A 93 10.97 -3.69 -1.80
CA GLU A 93 12.34 -3.55 -2.31
C GLU A 93 12.42 -3.80 -3.81
N LYS A 94 11.81 -4.91 -4.27
CA LYS A 94 11.77 -5.23 -5.70
C LYS A 94 11.02 -4.16 -6.48
N ALA A 95 9.87 -3.71 -6.01
CA ALA A 95 9.06 -2.68 -6.68
C ALA A 95 9.86 -1.37 -6.86
N ILE A 96 10.56 -0.93 -5.81
CA ILE A 96 11.40 0.28 -5.85
C ILE A 96 12.58 0.09 -6.81
N LYS A 97 13.26 -1.06 -6.75
CA LYS A 97 14.37 -1.39 -7.64
C LYS A 97 13.93 -1.39 -9.12
N ASP A 98 12.76 -1.92 -9.39
CA ASP A 98 12.17 -1.99 -10.73
C ASP A 98 11.49 -0.66 -11.15
N LYS A 99 11.66 0.40 -10.35
CA LYS A 99 11.11 1.75 -10.58
C LYS A 99 9.59 1.76 -10.77
N LYS A 100 8.88 0.90 -10.08
CA LYS A 100 7.42 0.92 -10.01
C LYS A 100 6.95 2.05 -9.09
N VAL A 101 5.74 2.52 -9.30
CA VAL A 101 5.10 3.42 -8.34
C VAL A 101 4.80 2.64 -7.06
N VAL A 102 5.27 3.13 -5.92
CA VAL A 102 4.97 2.55 -4.61
C VAL A 102 4.28 3.59 -3.76
N GLY A 103 3.15 3.24 -3.17
CA GLY A 103 2.40 4.09 -2.25
C GLY A 103 2.00 3.32 -0.99
N GLY A 104 1.90 4.02 0.12
CA GLY A 104 1.40 3.48 1.38
C GLY A 104 0.41 4.45 2.02
N ILE A 105 -0.66 3.93 2.59
CA ILE A 105 -1.70 4.71 3.23
C ILE A 105 -1.72 4.38 4.72
N CYS A 106 -1.90 5.38 5.58
CA CYS A 106 -2.05 5.20 7.03
C CYS A 106 -0.87 4.40 7.63
N ASN A 107 -1.12 3.31 8.36
CA ASN A 107 -0.08 2.47 8.97
C ASN A 107 0.87 1.85 7.94
N ALA A 108 0.45 1.64 6.70
CA ALA A 108 1.34 1.18 5.65
C ALA A 108 2.40 2.23 5.28
N SER A 109 2.10 3.52 5.36
CA SER A 109 3.10 4.57 5.17
C SER A 109 4.14 4.58 6.31
N VAL A 110 3.70 4.30 7.54
CA VAL A 110 4.62 4.14 8.68
C VAL A 110 5.51 2.91 8.50
N PHE A 111 4.94 1.79 8.07
CA PHE A 111 5.71 0.59 7.72
C PHE A 111 6.82 0.89 6.70
N LEU A 112 6.50 1.61 5.61
CA LEU A 112 7.51 2.02 4.63
C LEU A 112 8.61 2.89 5.26
N ALA A 113 8.25 3.81 6.15
CA ALA A 113 9.20 4.66 6.85
C ALA A 113 10.09 3.88 7.82
N MET A 114 9.54 2.92 8.58
CA MET A 114 10.27 2.07 9.51
C MET A 114 11.35 1.25 8.82
N HIS A 115 11.08 0.80 7.61
CA HIS A 115 12.04 0.03 6.79
C HIS A 115 12.99 0.91 5.96
N GLY A 116 12.95 2.23 6.15
CA GLY A 116 13.88 3.15 5.48
C GLY A 116 13.55 3.45 4.02
N PHE A 117 12.45 2.96 3.47
CA PHE A 117 12.07 3.19 2.08
C PHE A 117 11.77 4.67 1.77
N LEU A 118 11.49 5.46 2.79
CA LEU A 118 11.16 6.88 2.65
C LEU A 118 12.31 7.82 3.05
N ASN A 119 13.50 7.29 3.39
CA ASN A 119 14.61 8.10 3.90
C ASN A 119 15.11 9.18 2.93
N ASN A 120 14.98 8.96 1.63
CA ASN A 120 15.50 9.84 0.59
C ASN A 120 14.40 10.59 -0.18
N VAL A 121 13.18 10.59 0.32
CA VAL A 121 12.04 11.28 -0.29
C VAL A 121 11.31 12.10 0.77
N LYS A 122 10.72 13.21 0.35
CA LYS A 122 9.78 13.93 1.20
C LYS A 122 8.58 13.04 1.46
N HIS A 123 8.16 12.94 2.70
CA HIS A 123 7.02 12.11 3.07
C HIS A 123 6.31 12.63 4.32
N THR A 124 5.11 12.16 4.52
CA THR A 124 4.31 12.37 5.72
C THR A 124 3.49 11.12 6.01
N SER A 125 2.64 11.17 7.02
CA SER A 125 1.72 10.09 7.38
C SER A 125 0.47 10.68 8.01
N ASN A 126 -0.25 9.92 8.86
CA ASN A 126 -1.48 10.36 9.52
C ASN A 126 -1.26 11.65 10.35
N THR A 127 -0.20 11.68 11.15
CA THR A 127 0.30 12.88 11.83
C THR A 127 1.82 12.82 11.94
N ILE A 128 2.46 13.99 12.08
CA ILE A 128 3.91 14.07 12.31
C ILE A 128 4.30 13.34 13.58
N ASP A 129 3.56 13.55 14.67
CA ASP A 129 3.87 12.94 15.96
C ASP A 129 3.77 11.42 15.92
N TYR A 130 2.75 10.89 15.26
CA TYR A 130 2.59 9.45 15.09
C TYR A 130 3.75 8.85 14.28
N LEU A 131 4.16 9.53 13.20
CA LEU A 131 5.28 9.07 12.39
C LEU A 131 6.60 9.11 13.18
N LYS A 132 6.86 10.18 13.94
CA LYS A 132 8.05 10.32 14.78
C LYS A 132 8.15 9.27 15.87
N GLN A 133 7.03 8.83 16.44
CA GLN A 133 7.01 7.75 17.44
C GLN A 133 7.54 6.42 16.88
N HIS A 134 7.35 6.16 15.59
CA HIS A 134 7.74 4.90 14.96
C HIS A 134 9.10 4.95 14.26
N VAL A 135 9.49 6.09 13.70
CA VAL A 135 10.74 6.22 12.94
C VAL A 135 11.80 7.08 13.62
N GLY A 136 11.44 7.79 14.69
CA GLY A 136 12.37 8.56 15.48
C GLY A 136 13.11 9.63 14.67
N GLU A 137 14.43 9.71 14.87
CA GLU A 137 15.31 10.70 14.23
C GLU A 137 15.43 10.51 12.69
N ARG A 138 15.00 9.39 12.15
CA ARG A 138 15.01 9.16 10.71
C ARG A 138 13.98 10.01 9.95
N TYR A 139 12.98 10.52 10.65
CA TYR A 139 12.03 11.47 10.07
C TYR A 139 12.59 12.89 10.15
N THR A 140 12.81 13.50 9.00
CA THR A 140 13.39 14.85 8.87
C THR A 140 12.37 15.92 8.47
N GLY A 141 11.12 15.55 8.21
CA GLY A 141 10.06 16.48 7.84
C GLY A 141 9.44 17.16 9.07
N ASP A 142 8.83 18.31 8.82
CA ASP A 142 8.15 19.14 9.81
C ASP A 142 6.72 19.53 9.39
N SER A 143 6.26 19.02 8.26
CA SER A 143 4.97 19.37 7.67
C SER A 143 4.02 18.18 7.62
N ASN A 144 2.72 18.44 7.85
CA ASN A 144 1.66 17.44 7.65
C ASN A 144 1.34 17.17 6.18
N TYR A 145 1.88 17.99 5.30
CA TYR A 145 1.75 17.89 3.85
C TYR A 145 3.09 18.17 3.20
N VAL A 146 3.43 17.39 2.19
CA VAL A 146 4.62 17.58 1.37
C VAL A 146 4.27 17.38 -0.11
N ASP A 147 4.94 18.15 -0.98
CA ASP A 147 4.78 18.14 -2.43
C ASP A 147 6.15 17.91 -3.10
#